data_a3ac3bd46e670e8cf8d731ee0374d2c6
#
_entry.id   a3ac3bd46e670e8cf8d731ee0374d2c6
#
_cell.length_a   1.000
_cell.length_b   1.000
_cell.length_c   1.000
_cell.angle_alpha   90.00
_cell.angle_beta   90.00
_cell.angle_gamma   90.00
#
_symmetry.space_group_name_H-M   'P 1'
#
loop_
_entity.id
_entity.type
_entity.pdbx_description
1 polymer ?
#
loop_
_entity_poly.entity_id
_entity_poly.type
_entity_poly.pdbx_seq_one_letter_code
_entity_poly.pdbx_strand_id
1 'polypeptide(L)'
;MGARWNGWTAGALALALAWPLSSRAQIAETSIQPVPEANWSATAGRTVGAGSSMLQAEAGWPGISFTYLKGLDERSDVGFHIGLNYGFEGTTNRVTGINLAIPYRRNLVSGDTDIAFQMQPGISIYDNDGVLFGIGGPVGVVAGFHLSPPLTLDVGVDIPVLLSFSNPAGFMFGPQFGGGAEYLIDRNLAVTARVRVGPQFGFTSAGSSSQTGFVTLIGLAYNAR
;
A
#
# COMPACT_ATOMS: atom_id res chain seq x y z
N MET A 1 -32.75 16.45 22.16
CA MET A 1 -33.20 15.35 21.28
C MET A 1 -32.04 14.38 21.16
N GLY A 2 -32.13 13.21 21.79
CA GLY A 2 -31.05 12.23 21.89
C GLY A 2 -31.09 11.23 20.73
N ALA A 3 -30.03 11.15 19.98
CA ALA A 3 -29.85 10.13 18.94
C ALA A 3 -29.38 8.83 19.60
N ARG A 4 -30.21 7.78 19.53
CA ARG A 4 -29.85 6.42 19.95
C ARG A 4 -28.99 5.77 18.85
N TRP A 5 -27.77 5.43 19.18
CA TRP A 5 -26.91 4.57 18.35
C TRP A 5 -27.32 3.10 18.54
N ASN A 6 -27.81 2.48 17.48
CA ASN A 6 -28.05 1.03 17.43
C ASN A 6 -26.75 0.33 17.06
N GLY A 7 -26.11 -0.31 18.05
CA GLY A 7 -24.92 -1.13 17.88
C GLY A 7 -25.25 -2.52 17.33
N TRP A 8 -25.25 -2.70 16.00
CA TRP A 8 -25.37 -4.01 15.35
C TRP A 8 -24.62 -4.05 14.02
N THR A 9 -23.30 -3.96 14.03
CA THR A 9 -22.48 -4.24 12.82
C THR A 9 -21.09 -4.83 13.10
N ALA A 10 -20.82 -5.32 14.31
CA ALA A 10 -19.51 -5.91 14.63
C ALA A 10 -19.45 -7.46 14.49
N GLY A 11 -20.49 -8.11 14.00
CA GLY A 11 -20.62 -9.59 14.03
C GLY A 11 -20.36 -10.33 12.71
N ALA A 12 -20.17 -9.67 11.59
CA ALA A 12 -20.22 -10.34 10.29
C ALA A 12 -18.87 -10.75 9.68
N LEU A 13 -17.74 -10.35 10.24
CA LEU A 13 -16.42 -10.62 9.64
C LEU A 13 -15.67 -11.84 10.22
N ALA A 14 -16.19 -12.46 11.27
CA ALA A 14 -15.53 -13.58 11.95
C ALA A 14 -15.96 -14.98 11.47
N LEU A 15 -16.93 -15.11 10.58
CA LEU A 15 -17.52 -16.40 10.18
C LEU A 15 -17.04 -16.96 8.84
N ALA A 16 -16.18 -16.28 8.12
CA ALA A 16 -15.68 -16.73 6.82
C ALA A 16 -14.42 -17.62 6.88
N LEU A 17 -13.83 -17.84 8.06
CA LEU A 17 -12.57 -18.59 8.22
C LEU A 17 -12.72 -20.02 8.74
N ALA A 18 -13.95 -20.50 8.97
CA ALA A 18 -14.20 -21.84 9.51
C ALA A 18 -14.96 -22.72 8.50
N TRP A 19 -14.44 -22.89 7.28
CA TRP A 19 -14.90 -23.96 6.38
C TRP A 19 -13.95 -25.14 6.50
N PRO A 20 -14.38 -26.33 6.94
CA PRO A 20 -13.51 -27.49 6.95
C PRO A 20 -13.28 -27.95 5.51
N LEU A 21 -12.09 -27.71 4.98
CA LEU A 21 -11.60 -28.27 3.73
C LEU A 21 -11.33 -29.77 3.92
N SER A 22 -12.36 -30.58 4.03
CA SER A 22 -12.28 -32.02 3.90
C SER A 22 -12.69 -32.48 2.49
N SER A 23 -11.96 -32.07 1.49
CA SER A 23 -11.89 -32.77 0.21
C SER A 23 -10.48 -33.36 0.11
N ARG A 24 -10.37 -34.67 0.30
CA ARG A 24 -9.22 -35.44 -0.14
C ARG A 24 -9.20 -35.41 -1.68
N ALA A 25 -8.67 -34.32 -2.24
CA ALA A 25 -8.17 -34.35 -3.61
C ALA A 25 -6.96 -35.29 -3.57
N GLN A 26 -6.99 -36.39 -4.32
CA GLN A 26 -5.78 -37.08 -4.73
C GLN A 26 -4.97 -36.06 -5.53
N ILE A 27 -4.05 -35.41 -4.85
CA ILE A 27 -3.03 -34.60 -5.49
C ILE A 27 -2.15 -35.61 -6.20
N ALA A 28 -2.30 -35.74 -7.54
CA ALA A 28 -1.24 -36.29 -8.33
C ALA A 28 0.04 -35.58 -7.88
N GLU A 29 1.10 -36.32 -7.55
CA GLU A 29 2.42 -35.78 -7.27
C GLU A 29 2.94 -35.10 -8.54
N THR A 30 2.38 -33.94 -8.80
CA THR A 30 3.01 -32.97 -9.67
C THR A 30 4.23 -32.55 -8.89
N SER A 31 5.41 -32.92 -9.34
CA SER A 31 6.68 -32.44 -8.77
C SER A 31 6.58 -30.92 -8.70
N ILE A 32 6.29 -30.39 -7.51
CA ILE A 32 6.30 -28.94 -7.26
C ILE A 32 7.75 -28.55 -7.46
N GLN A 33 8.05 -28.05 -8.66
CA GLN A 33 9.35 -27.45 -8.86
C GLN A 33 9.46 -26.31 -7.84
N PRO A 34 10.54 -26.28 -7.04
CA PRO A 34 10.72 -25.22 -6.07
C PRO A 34 10.58 -23.88 -6.79
N VAL A 35 9.65 -23.05 -6.33
CA VAL A 35 9.52 -21.68 -6.83
C VAL A 35 10.86 -21.01 -6.60
N PRO A 36 11.55 -20.58 -7.65
CA PRO A 36 12.87 -20.01 -7.48
C PRO A 36 12.76 -18.74 -6.64
N GLU A 37 13.70 -18.56 -5.73
CA GLU A 37 13.81 -17.33 -4.96
C GLU A 37 13.82 -16.13 -5.90
N ALA A 38 12.79 -15.29 -5.81
CA ALA A 38 12.78 -14.04 -6.53
C ALA A 38 13.58 -13.02 -5.71
N ASN A 39 14.57 -12.41 -6.34
CA ASN A 39 15.41 -11.38 -5.73
C ASN A 39 14.78 -9.99 -5.84
N TRP A 40 13.46 -9.89 -5.83
CA TRP A 40 12.72 -8.64 -5.93
C TRP A 40 11.48 -8.66 -5.04
N SER A 41 10.94 -7.48 -4.75
CA SER A 41 9.69 -7.33 -4.02
C SER A 41 8.91 -6.12 -4.54
N ALA A 42 7.59 -6.22 -4.53
CA ALA A 42 6.70 -5.11 -4.84
C ALA A 42 6.48 -4.19 -3.63
N THR A 43 6.29 -4.76 -2.44
CA THR A 43 5.83 -4.05 -1.24
C THR A 43 6.80 -4.07 -0.08
N ALA A 44 7.69 -5.06 -0.01
CA ALA A 44 8.66 -5.23 1.08
C ALA A 44 9.98 -4.46 0.82
N GLY A 45 11.03 -4.79 1.56
CA GLY A 45 12.27 -4.03 1.56
C GLY A 45 13.19 -4.21 0.35
N ARG A 46 13.01 -5.27 -0.48
CA ARG A 46 13.82 -5.49 -1.68
C ARG A 46 13.43 -4.55 -2.81
N THR A 47 14.39 -4.17 -3.63
CA THR A 47 14.17 -3.43 -4.90
C THR A 47 13.71 -4.36 -6.01
N VAL A 48 13.33 -3.80 -7.16
CA VAL A 48 12.98 -4.59 -8.35
C VAL A 48 14.22 -5.19 -9.03
N GLY A 49 15.41 -4.75 -8.63
CA GLY A 49 16.71 -5.16 -9.17
C GLY A 49 17.22 -4.27 -10.30
N ALA A 50 18.53 -4.10 -10.37
CA ALA A 50 19.20 -3.24 -11.36
C ALA A 50 18.77 -3.58 -12.79
N GLY A 51 18.34 -2.55 -13.52
CA GLY A 51 17.90 -2.70 -14.91
C GLY A 51 16.51 -3.33 -15.11
N SER A 52 15.94 -3.99 -14.09
CA SER A 52 14.60 -4.56 -14.14
C SER A 52 13.51 -3.49 -14.02
N SER A 53 12.30 -3.86 -14.39
CA SER A 53 11.12 -2.98 -14.27
C SER A 53 9.97 -3.74 -13.65
N MET A 54 9.12 -3.06 -12.88
CA MET A 54 7.94 -3.66 -12.28
C MET A 54 6.70 -2.84 -12.64
N LEU A 55 5.61 -3.53 -12.95
CA LEU A 55 4.26 -2.97 -13.04
C LEU A 55 3.44 -3.55 -11.89
N GLN A 56 2.75 -2.71 -11.15
CA GLN A 56 1.84 -3.11 -10.08
C GLN A 56 0.48 -2.44 -10.28
N ALA A 57 -0.58 -3.21 -10.11
CA ALA A 57 -1.95 -2.73 -10.02
C ALA A 57 -2.52 -3.12 -8.67
N GLU A 58 -3.10 -2.17 -7.96
CA GLU A 58 -3.71 -2.38 -6.64
C GLU A 58 -5.14 -1.84 -6.63
N ALA A 59 -6.01 -2.47 -5.84
CA ALA A 59 -7.37 -2.03 -5.62
C ALA A 59 -7.72 -2.18 -4.13
N GLY A 60 -8.57 -1.28 -3.63
CA GLY A 60 -9.01 -1.27 -2.24
C GLY A 60 -9.25 0.17 -1.77
N TRP A 61 -9.06 0.46 -0.48
CA TRP A 61 -9.17 1.82 0.03
C TRP A 61 -7.80 2.50 0.04
N PRO A 62 -7.62 3.69 -0.54
CA PRO A 62 -8.67 4.66 -0.95
C PRO A 62 -9.13 4.53 -2.40
N GLY A 63 -8.63 3.59 -3.22
CA GLY A 63 -8.97 3.57 -4.63
C GLY A 63 -8.31 2.44 -5.41
N ILE A 64 -8.09 2.69 -6.69
CA ILE A 64 -7.36 1.82 -7.61
C ILE A 64 -6.08 2.55 -8.01
N SER A 65 -4.97 1.86 -8.06
CA SER A 65 -3.69 2.47 -8.44
C SER A 65 -2.88 1.60 -9.39
N PHE A 66 -2.03 2.27 -10.15
CA PHE A 66 -1.03 1.67 -11.01
C PHE A 66 0.32 2.29 -10.72
N THR A 67 1.31 1.44 -10.51
CA THR A 67 2.68 1.84 -10.21
C THR A 67 3.62 1.17 -11.19
N TYR A 68 4.49 1.94 -11.80
CA TYR A 68 5.65 1.48 -12.53
C TYR A 68 6.90 1.82 -11.73
N LEU A 69 7.79 0.84 -11.52
CA LEU A 69 9.11 1.04 -10.93
C LEU A 69 10.20 0.58 -11.88
N LYS A 70 11.31 1.28 -11.88
CA LYS A 70 12.55 0.93 -12.56
C LYS A 70 13.69 0.85 -11.56
N GLY A 71 14.37 -0.27 -11.52
CA GLY A 71 15.59 -0.42 -10.74
C GLY A 71 16.72 0.43 -11.33
N LEU A 72 17.18 1.41 -10.56
CA LEU A 72 18.32 2.26 -10.92
C LEU A 72 19.64 1.52 -10.68
N ASP A 73 19.70 0.86 -9.55
CA ASP A 73 20.81 0.03 -9.10
C ASP A 73 20.30 -1.14 -8.23
N GLU A 74 21.19 -1.90 -7.59
CA GLU A 74 20.84 -3.02 -6.72
C GLU A 74 20.04 -2.61 -5.47
N ARG A 75 20.03 -1.32 -5.13
CA ARG A 75 19.45 -0.82 -3.88
C ARG A 75 18.41 0.27 -4.06
N SER A 76 18.15 0.73 -5.28
CA SER A 76 17.27 1.88 -5.50
C SER A 76 16.34 1.66 -6.68
N ASP A 77 15.06 2.01 -6.48
CA ASP A 77 14.04 2.07 -7.50
C ASP A 77 13.47 3.48 -7.59
N VAL A 78 13.08 3.87 -8.79
CA VAL A 78 12.30 5.08 -9.05
C VAL A 78 11.21 4.76 -10.07
N GLY A 79 10.13 5.50 -10.07
CA GLY A 79 9.06 5.20 -10.99
C GLY A 79 7.99 6.27 -11.12
N PHE A 80 6.83 5.80 -11.51
CA PHE A 80 5.64 6.62 -11.70
C PHE A 80 4.44 5.91 -11.07
N HIS A 81 3.56 6.66 -10.44
CA HIS A 81 2.33 6.17 -9.82
C HIS A 81 1.15 7.05 -10.25
N ILE A 82 0.04 6.38 -10.55
CA ILE A 82 -1.26 7.01 -10.76
C ILE A 82 -2.30 6.32 -9.88
N GLY A 83 -3.03 7.10 -9.10
CA GLY A 83 -4.15 6.66 -8.27
C GLY A 83 -5.46 7.28 -8.73
N LEU A 84 -6.50 6.47 -8.82
CA LEU A 84 -7.89 6.87 -9.01
C LEU A 84 -8.64 6.59 -7.72
N ASN A 85 -8.89 7.62 -6.95
CA ASN A 85 -9.38 7.51 -5.59
C ASN A 85 -10.90 7.74 -5.53
N TYR A 86 -11.60 6.94 -4.74
CA TYR A 86 -12.97 7.16 -4.28
C TYR A 86 -13.03 7.45 -2.78
N GLY A 87 -11.86 7.54 -2.16
CA GLY A 87 -11.64 7.94 -0.78
C GLY A 87 -10.48 8.91 -0.67
N PHE A 88 -10.44 9.70 0.39
CA PHE A 88 -9.31 10.56 0.67
C PHE A 88 -8.21 9.74 1.35
N GLU A 89 -7.03 9.75 0.78
CA GLU A 89 -5.89 8.94 1.24
C GLU A 89 -5.60 9.19 2.72
N GLY A 90 -5.44 8.09 3.47
CA GLY A 90 -5.18 8.15 4.89
C GLY A 90 -6.37 8.55 5.77
N THR A 91 -7.58 8.59 5.24
CA THR A 91 -8.79 8.93 5.99
C THR A 91 -9.93 7.94 5.71
N THR A 92 -11.11 8.19 6.28
CA THR A 92 -12.34 7.44 5.99
C THR A 92 -13.31 8.23 5.10
N ASN A 93 -12.93 9.42 4.67
CA ASN A 93 -13.79 10.29 3.88
C ASN A 93 -13.88 9.80 2.44
N ARG A 94 -15.09 9.77 1.90
CA ARG A 94 -15.34 9.44 0.50
C ARG A 94 -15.22 10.71 -0.33
N VAL A 95 -14.23 10.76 -1.19
CA VAL A 95 -14.01 11.84 -2.16
C VAL A 95 -13.42 11.25 -3.42
N THR A 96 -13.84 11.74 -4.57
CA THR A 96 -13.26 11.31 -5.85
C THR A 96 -12.02 12.12 -6.15
N GLY A 97 -10.97 11.46 -6.60
CA GLY A 97 -9.73 12.18 -6.90
C GLY A 97 -8.74 11.40 -7.75
N ILE A 98 -7.71 12.11 -8.16
CA ILE A 98 -6.56 11.58 -8.89
C ILE A 98 -5.30 11.95 -8.14
N ASN A 99 -4.41 10.98 -8.02
CA ASN A 99 -3.07 11.15 -7.48
C ASN A 99 -2.05 10.81 -8.57
N LEU A 100 -1.05 11.67 -8.78
CA LEU A 100 0.09 11.43 -9.67
C LEU A 100 1.36 11.62 -8.86
N ALA A 101 2.23 10.62 -8.80
CA ALA A 101 3.39 10.67 -7.94
C ALA A 101 4.62 9.98 -8.55
N ILE A 102 5.77 10.24 -7.97
CA ILE A 102 7.06 9.65 -8.31
C ILE A 102 7.52 8.80 -7.12
N PRO A 103 7.21 7.50 -7.09
CA PRO A 103 7.72 6.62 -6.06
C PRO A 103 9.24 6.48 -6.17
N TYR A 104 9.88 6.52 -5.02
CA TYR A 104 11.28 6.19 -4.82
C TYR A 104 11.41 5.23 -3.65
N ARG A 105 12.19 4.19 -3.82
CA ARG A 105 12.52 3.23 -2.77
C ARG A 105 14.02 3.00 -2.74
N ARG A 106 14.58 2.89 -1.52
CA ARG A 106 15.97 2.56 -1.29
C ARG A 106 16.09 1.48 -0.22
N ASN A 107 16.63 0.34 -0.61
CA ASN A 107 16.99 -0.71 0.33
C ASN A 107 18.16 -0.25 1.20
N LEU A 108 17.98 -0.30 2.51
CA LEU A 108 18.97 0.08 3.52
C LEU A 108 19.69 -1.14 4.09
N VAL A 109 18.97 -2.26 4.24
CA VAL A 109 19.48 -3.51 4.78
C VAL A 109 18.95 -4.66 3.92
N SER A 110 19.83 -5.60 3.55
CA SER A 110 19.49 -6.81 2.80
C SER A 110 19.94 -8.04 3.57
N GLY A 111 19.13 -9.10 3.56
CA GLY A 111 19.42 -10.38 4.24
C GLY A 111 18.14 -11.17 4.46
N ASP A 112 18.05 -11.87 5.59
CA ASP A 112 16.83 -12.57 6.02
C ASP A 112 15.69 -11.58 6.30
N THR A 113 16.06 -10.35 6.66
CA THR A 113 15.18 -9.20 6.79
C THR A 113 15.69 -8.10 5.88
N ASP A 114 14.84 -7.61 4.99
CA ASP A 114 15.14 -6.48 4.14
C ASP A 114 14.46 -5.23 4.70
N ILE A 115 15.19 -4.12 4.81
CA ILE A 115 14.64 -2.84 5.26
C ILE A 115 14.82 -1.82 4.15
N ALA A 116 13.74 -1.11 3.79
CA ALA A 116 13.80 -0.02 2.84
C ALA A 116 13.16 1.25 3.38
N PHE A 117 13.77 2.37 2.99
CA PHE A 117 13.15 3.68 2.99
C PHE A 117 12.33 3.83 1.70
N GLN A 118 11.15 4.41 1.81
CA GLN A 118 10.29 4.70 0.66
C GLN A 118 9.68 6.09 0.77
N MET A 119 9.48 6.74 -0.37
CA MET A 119 8.72 7.98 -0.47
C MET A 119 8.00 8.04 -1.82
N GLN A 120 6.90 8.77 -1.86
CA GLN A 120 6.09 8.89 -3.06
C GLN A 120 5.57 10.33 -3.21
N PRO A 121 6.45 11.32 -3.41
CA PRO A 121 6.03 12.70 -3.62
C PRO A 121 5.20 12.82 -4.89
N GLY A 122 4.15 13.65 -4.83
CA GLY A 122 3.25 13.81 -5.97
C GLY A 122 2.28 14.96 -5.80
N ILE A 123 1.34 15.02 -6.73
CA ILE A 123 0.21 15.95 -6.73
C ILE A 123 -1.08 15.18 -6.58
N SER A 124 -2.04 15.76 -5.88
CA SER A 124 -3.36 15.19 -5.68
C SER A 124 -4.43 16.22 -6.01
N ILE A 125 -5.45 15.79 -6.71
CA ILE A 125 -6.62 16.60 -7.05
C ILE A 125 -7.84 15.82 -6.60
N TYR A 126 -8.64 16.40 -5.72
CA TYR A 126 -9.87 15.79 -5.20
C TYR A 126 -11.07 16.72 -5.42
N ASP A 127 -12.23 16.12 -5.64
CA ASP A 127 -13.52 16.79 -5.61
C ASP A 127 -14.14 16.63 -4.20
N ASN A 128 -14.06 17.70 -3.41
CA ASN A 128 -14.55 17.75 -2.03
C ASN A 128 -15.30 19.07 -1.80
N ASP A 129 -16.55 19.16 -2.25
CA ASP A 129 -17.35 20.41 -2.26
C ASP A 129 -16.60 21.57 -2.95
N GLY A 130 -15.81 21.24 -3.98
CA GLY A 130 -14.90 22.09 -4.71
C GLY A 130 -13.55 21.39 -4.95
N VAL A 131 -12.75 21.95 -5.83
CA VAL A 131 -11.47 21.35 -6.20
C VAL A 131 -10.44 21.54 -5.08
N LEU A 132 -10.00 20.44 -4.47
CA LEU A 132 -8.85 20.41 -3.57
C LEU A 132 -7.62 20.01 -4.38
N PHE A 133 -6.67 20.92 -4.49
CA PHE A 133 -5.35 20.67 -5.07
C PHE A 133 -4.29 20.63 -3.97
N GLY A 134 -3.42 19.62 -4.00
CA GLY A 134 -2.36 19.49 -3.02
C GLY A 134 -1.09 18.85 -3.59
N ILE A 135 0.01 19.06 -2.87
CA ILE A 135 1.30 18.43 -3.11
C ILE A 135 1.69 17.66 -1.87
N GLY A 136 2.19 16.45 -2.04
CA GLY A 136 2.60 15.61 -0.92
C GLY A 136 2.74 14.15 -1.31
N GLY A 137 2.51 13.27 -0.35
CA GLY A 137 2.56 11.83 -0.52
C GLY A 137 3.18 11.15 0.70
N PRO A 138 3.13 9.81 0.78
CA PRO A 138 3.68 9.07 1.89
C PRO A 138 5.22 9.07 1.88
N VAL A 139 5.78 9.12 3.08
CA VAL A 139 7.19 8.84 3.37
C VAL A 139 7.24 7.77 4.46
N GLY A 140 8.05 6.75 4.31
CA GLY A 140 8.02 5.66 5.26
C GLY A 140 9.22 4.73 5.25
N VAL A 141 9.12 3.72 6.11
CA VAL A 141 10.07 2.62 6.21
C VAL A 141 9.29 1.31 6.28
N VAL A 142 9.75 0.33 5.53
CA VAL A 142 9.19 -1.02 5.50
C VAL A 142 10.28 -2.05 5.78
N ALA A 143 9.94 -3.06 6.58
CA ALA A 143 10.78 -4.23 6.82
C ALA A 143 10.06 -5.47 6.26
N GLY A 144 10.74 -6.23 5.42
CA GLY A 144 10.25 -7.48 4.83
C GLY A 144 10.93 -8.69 5.47
N PHE A 145 10.14 -9.71 5.80
CA PHE A 145 10.56 -10.97 6.40
C PHE A 145 10.26 -12.11 5.43
N HIS A 146 11.29 -12.77 4.93
CA HIS A 146 11.16 -13.89 4.00
C HIS A 146 10.85 -15.17 4.76
N LEU A 147 9.57 -15.56 4.87
CA LEU A 147 9.15 -16.76 5.60
C LEU A 147 9.38 -18.05 4.81
N SER A 148 9.26 -17.97 3.50
CA SER A 148 9.51 -19.06 2.56
C SER A 148 9.79 -18.47 1.17
N PRO A 149 10.33 -19.25 0.20
CA PRO A 149 10.61 -18.73 -1.13
C PRO A 149 9.46 -17.97 -1.81
N PRO A 150 8.17 -18.41 -1.71
CA PRO A 150 7.09 -17.64 -2.31
C PRO A 150 6.47 -16.57 -1.38
N LEU A 151 6.73 -16.59 -0.06
CA LEU A 151 6.01 -15.77 0.90
C LEU A 151 6.91 -14.81 1.66
N THR A 152 6.66 -13.53 1.48
CA THR A 152 7.25 -12.44 2.27
C THR A 152 6.14 -11.74 3.06
N LEU A 153 6.34 -11.52 4.35
CA LEU A 153 5.54 -10.60 5.15
C LEU A 153 6.26 -9.28 5.27
N ASP A 154 5.52 -8.19 5.34
CA ASP A 154 6.10 -6.90 5.65
C ASP A 154 5.41 -6.24 6.84
N VAL A 155 6.16 -5.39 7.53
CA VAL A 155 5.65 -4.42 8.50
C VAL A 155 6.28 -3.07 8.21
N GLY A 156 5.55 -2.00 8.47
CA GLY A 156 6.08 -0.67 8.18
C GLY A 156 5.30 0.46 8.80
N VAL A 157 5.88 1.62 8.66
CA VAL A 157 5.26 2.90 8.99
C VAL A 157 5.34 3.80 7.76
N ASP A 158 4.20 4.38 7.40
CA ASP A 158 4.07 5.40 6.37
C ASP A 158 3.51 6.68 7.01
N ILE A 159 4.04 7.81 6.63
CA ILE A 159 3.58 9.13 7.05
C ILE A 159 3.09 9.85 5.80
N PRO A 160 1.80 9.71 5.43
CA PRO A 160 1.21 10.55 4.40
C PRO A 160 1.29 12.01 4.83
N VAL A 161 1.72 12.85 3.91
CA VAL A 161 1.85 14.30 4.07
C VAL A 161 1.15 14.95 2.89
N LEU A 162 0.30 15.94 3.13
CA LEU A 162 -0.36 16.72 2.08
C LEU A 162 -0.39 18.20 2.45
N LEU A 163 0.13 19.03 1.57
CA LEU A 163 -0.02 20.47 1.60
C LEU A 163 -1.09 20.87 0.58
N SER A 164 -2.23 21.35 1.05
CA SER A 164 -3.34 21.80 0.22
C SER A 164 -3.25 23.30 -0.03
N PHE A 165 -3.43 23.69 -1.30
CA PHE A 165 -3.45 25.08 -1.76
C PHE A 165 -4.86 25.59 -2.05
N SER A 166 -5.89 24.76 -1.85
CA SER A 166 -7.28 25.16 -1.99
C SER A 166 -7.73 26.03 -0.82
N ASN A 167 -8.91 26.62 -0.92
CA ASN A 167 -9.46 27.44 0.15
C ASN A 167 -10.45 26.61 1.03
N PRO A 168 -10.16 26.39 2.33
CA PRO A 168 -8.99 26.89 3.06
C PRO A 168 -7.72 26.10 2.74
N ALA A 169 -6.58 26.80 2.62
CA ALA A 169 -5.28 26.16 2.53
C ALA A 169 -5.00 25.37 3.81
N GLY A 170 -4.30 24.23 3.69
CA GLY A 170 -4.10 23.36 4.83
C GLY A 170 -2.90 22.45 4.69
N PHE A 171 -2.58 21.81 5.81
CA PHE A 171 -1.55 20.79 5.92
C PHE A 171 -2.13 19.56 6.62
N MET A 172 -1.88 18.39 6.09
CA MET A 172 -2.28 17.13 6.70
C MET A 172 -1.07 16.19 6.81
N PHE A 173 -0.98 15.49 7.91
CA PHE A 173 -0.03 14.39 8.09
C PHE A 173 -0.55 13.40 9.15
N GLY A 174 0.05 12.19 9.19
CA GLY A 174 -0.22 11.27 10.28
C GLY A 174 0.48 9.93 10.09
N PRO A 175 1.13 9.41 11.13
CA PRO A 175 1.80 8.13 11.05
C PRO A 175 0.78 6.98 10.95
N GLN A 176 0.95 6.13 9.95
CA GLN A 176 0.17 4.93 9.74
C GLN A 176 1.08 3.70 9.89
N PHE A 177 0.67 2.78 10.72
CA PHE A 177 1.38 1.54 11.01
C PHE A 177 0.62 0.35 10.43
N GLY A 178 1.32 -0.68 10.04
CA GLY A 178 0.67 -1.90 9.61
C GLY A 178 1.61 -2.86 8.92
N GLY A 179 1.02 -3.83 8.26
CA GLY A 179 1.74 -4.89 7.58
C GLY A 179 1.14 -5.24 6.24
N GLY A 180 1.79 -6.15 5.57
CA GLY A 180 1.37 -6.71 4.30
C GLY A 180 1.93 -8.10 4.11
N ALA A 181 1.53 -8.68 3.00
CA ALA A 181 2.03 -9.95 2.52
C ALA A 181 2.22 -9.88 1.01
N GLU A 182 3.27 -10.52 0.54
CA GLU A 182 3.56 -10.71 -0.87
C GLU A 182 3.75 -12.21 -1.11
N TYR A 183 2.99 -12.75 -2.06
CA TYR A 183 3.08 -14.15 -2.46
C TYR A 183 3.44 -14.24 -3.94
N LEU A 184 4.61 -14.84 -4.21
CA LEU A 184 5.09 -15.10 -5.56
C LEU A 184 4.34 -16.28 -6.17
N ILE A 185 3.59 -16.03 -7.23
CA ILE A 185 2.96 -17.06 -8.04
C ILE A 185 4.02 -17.74 -8.90
N ASP A 186 4.91 -16.94 -9.47
CA ASP A 186 6.09 -17.38 -10.20
C ASP A 186 7.25 -16.38 -10.01
N ARG A 187 8.33 -16.51 -10.79
CA ARG A 187 9.52 -15.64 -10.69
C ARG A 187 9.23 -14.16 -10.97
N ASN A 188 8.19 -13.89 -11.70
CA ASN A 188 7.89 -12.57 -12.26
C ASN A 188 6.58 -12.00 -11.73
N LEU A 189 5.68 -12.83 -11.20
CA LEU A 189 4.33 -12.45 -10.80
C LEU A 189 4.11 -12.66 -9.31
N ALA A 190 3.64 -11.63 -8.63
CA ALA A 190 3.29 -11.66 -7.21
C ALA A 190 1.86 -11.13 -6.98
N VAL A 191 1.21 -11.69 -5.96
CA VAL A 191 0.01 -11.11 -5.33
C VAL A 191 0.46 -10.37 -4.10
N THR A 192 -0.10 -9.18 -3.88
CA THR A 192 0.20 -8.34 -2.72
C THR A 192 -1.06 -8.02 -1.93
N ALA A 193 -0.93 -7.89 -0.62
CA ALA A 193 -1.96 -7.37 0.26
C ALA A 193 -1.32 -6.47 1.30
N ARG A 194 -1.93 -5.31 1.59
CA ARG A 194 -1.38 -4.34 2.53
C ARG A 194 -2.48 -3.67 3.34
N VAL A 195 -2.21 -3.48 4.63
CA VAL A 195 -3.07 -2.72 5.54
C VAL A 195 -2.21 -1.75 6.34
N ARG A 196 -2.63 -0.50 6.42
CA ARG A 196 -2.04 0.55 7.25
C ARG A 196 -3.16 1.28 8.00
N VAL A 197 -2.92 1.60 9.27
CA VAL A 197 -3.88 2.34 10.12
C VAL A 197 -3.12 3.28 11.04
N GLY A 198 -3.69 4.44 11.31
CA GLY A 198 -3.11 5.40 12.23
C GLY A 198 -3.87 6.72 12.30
N PRO A 199 -3.47 7.61 13.21
CA PRO A 199 -4.07 8.94 13.31
C PRO A 199 -3.70 9.79 12.10
N GLN A 200 -4.62 10.64 11.68
CA GLN A 200 -4.41 11.70 10.70
C GLN A 200 -4.76 13.04 11.33
N PHE A 201 -3.88 14.01 11.18
CA PHE A 201 -4.03 15.36 11.71
C PHE A 201 -4.13 16.35 10.55
N GLY A 202 -5.17 17.15 10.55
CA GLY A 202 -5.38 18.21 9.57
C GLY A 202 -5.31 19.57 10.24
N PHE A 203 -4.67 20.53 9.59
CA PHE A 203 -4.52 21.93 10.02
C PHE A 203 -4.89 22.83 8.86
N THR A 204 -5.83 23.73 9.10
CA THR A 204 -6.25 24.76 8.13
C THR A 204 -6.33 26.09 8.83
N SER A 205 -6.51 27.17 8.07
CA SER A 205 -6.79 28.50 8.64
C SER A 205 -8.10 28.55 9.44
N ALA A 206 -9.01 27.60 9.22
CA ALA A 206 -10.27 27.49 9.95
C ALA A 206 -10.17 26.66 11.25
N GLY A 207 -9.07 25.96 11.48
CA GLY A 207 -8.86 25.14 12.67
C GLY A 207 -8.10 23.85 12.40
N SER A 208 -8.08 22.98 13.42
CA SER A 208 -7.43 21.65 13.37
C SER A 208 -8.48 20.54 13.49
N SER A 209 -8.16 19.38 12.90
CA SER A 209 -8.97 18.17 12.99
C SER A 209 -8.07 16.96 13.21
N SER A 210 -8.61 15.91 13.82
CA SER A 210 -7.96 14.61 13.90
C SER A 210 -8.96 13.51 13.63
N GLN A 211 -8.51 12.46 12.95
CA GLN A 211 -9.32 11.28 12.63
C GLN A 211 -8.43 10.06 12.54
N THR A 212 -9.01 8.87 12.60
CA THR A 212 -8.30 7.63 12.28
C THR A 212 -8.38 7.42 10.77
N GLY A 213 -7.22 7.26 10.15
CA GLY A 213 -7.10 6.90 8.75
C GLY A 213 -6.69 5.45 8.58
N PHE A 214 -6.99 4.89 7.42
CA PHE A 214 -6.51 3.57 7.04
C PHE A 214 -6.30 3.48 5.52
N VAL A 215 -5.46 2.52 5.14
CA VAL A 215 -5.26 2.08 3.75
C VAL A 215 -5.36 0.56 3.76
N THR A 216 -6.09 0.00 2.81
CA THR A 216 -6.13 -1.45 2.60
C THR A 216 -6.17 -1.72 1.10
N LEU A 217 -5.16 -2.42 0.59
CA LEU A 217 -4.96 -2.66 -0.83
C LEU A 217 -4.64 -4.13 -1.07
N ILE A 218 -5.17 -4.66 -2.16
CA ILE A 218 -4.80 -5.95 -2.73
C ILE A 218 -4.35 -5.69 -4.15
N GLY A 219 -3.29 -6.35 -4.58
CA GLY A 219 -2.73 -6.08 -5.90
C GLY A 219 -2.04 -7.26 -6.56
N LEU A 220 -1.66 -7.00 -7.79
CA LEU A 220 -0.80 -7.84 -8.61
C LEU A 220 0.41 -7.05 -9.04
N ALA A 221 1.58 -7.64 -8.97
CA ALA A 221 2.84 -7.06 -9.41
C ALA A 221 3.54 -7.98 -10.39
N TYR A 222 4.01 -7.44 -11.50
CA TYR A 222 4.77 -8.15 -12.53
C TYR A 222 6.14 -7.51 -12.72
N ASN A 223 7.20 -8.29 -12.52
CA ASN A 223 8.59 -7.87 -12.74
C ASN A 223 9.05 -8.33 -14.13
N ALA A 224 9.35 -7.38 -15.01
CA ALA A 224 9.95 -7.58 -16.32
C ALA A 224 11.49 -7.42 -16.19
N ARG A 225 12.22 -8.49 -16.44
CA ARG A 225 13.68 -8.52 -16.47
C ARG A 225 14.19 -8.41 -17.89
#